data_25d644815c192f73bea85e0e35cb0534
#
_entry.id   25d644815c192f73bea85e0e35cb0534
#
_cell.length_a   1.000
_cell.length_b   1.000
_cell.length_c   1.000
_cell.angle_alpha   90.00
_cell.angle_beta   90.00
_cell.angle_gamma   90.00
#
_symmetry.space_group_name_H-M   'P 1'
#
loop_
_entity.id
_entity.type
_entity.pdbx_description
1 polymer ?
#
loop_
_entity_poly.entity_id
_entity_poly.type
_entity_poly.pdbx_seq_one_letter_code
_entity_poly.pdbx_strand_id
1 'polypeptide(L)'
;MENYIVLPKTADQTLLAKYYSLADVFTICSKRENFPTTCVEAQCCGTPVVGFDTGGTKETSIVPQDDFVCYGDIDGLAEKVKDKFCKSFKNIAEKAQKEYSKETMTKRYMETYDRGGRKERILLIDVNCKGSSTGKIVYDLYTNLRADGRTAAICYGRGENIEEENVYKFGLDWETNIHAGLSRITGYNGYFSYFSTKRLIKYIEKFNPDLIHIHELHAYFVNIKPLIEYIKAKNIPVVWTFHCEYMYTGKCGHAYECKNYQHECGDCPAVKGYPKSLWFDKTRQMFEMKKNLLGNWKFTIVTPSHWLADRVKTSFLKNKDIVVIHNGIDTNVFHPVDASDLKKELKIPGDCKLVLAVAPNIMSESKGGKWVLKLAEKMKNENVFFVLVGAL
;
A
#
# COMPACT_ATOMS: atom_id res chain seq x y z
N MET A 1 28.61 11.48 -20.33
CA MET A 1 28.11 11.83 -18.99
C MET A 1 26.90 10.94 -18.69
N GLU A 2 26.76 10.51 -17.45
CA GLU A 2 25.54 9.82 -17.03
C GLU A 2 24.39 10.82 -17.06
N ASN A 3 23.28 10.41 -17.63
CA ASN A 3 22.05 11.23 -17.72
C ASN A 3 21.09 10.92 -16.56
N TYR A 4 21.61 10.49 -15.41
CA TYR A 4 20.82 10.21 -14.22
C TYR A 4 21.57 10.54 -12.92
N ILE A 5 20.78 10.73 -11.85
CA ILE A 5 21.24 10.77 -10.46
C ILE A 5 20.39 9.87 -9.58
N VAL A 6 20.99 9.36 -8.50
CA VAL A 6 20.26 8.63 -7.45
C VAL A 6 20.37 9.42 -6.16
N LEU A 7 19.22 9.77 -5.62
CA LEU A 7 19.07 10.55 -4.39
C LEU A 7 18.68 9.65 -3.22
N PRO A 8 19.08 9.97 -2.00
CA PRO A 8 18.72 9.17 -0.82
C PRO A 8 17.21 9.17 -0.60
N LYS A 9 16.72 8.11 0.07
CA LYS A 9 15.34 8.05 0.54
C LYS A 9 15.05 9.24 1.46
N THR A 10 13.93 9.90 1.24
CA THR A 10 13.41 10.93 2.12
C THR A 10 12.05 10.55 2.73
N ALA A 11 11.79 10.99 3.94
CA ALA A 11 10.48 10.96 4.60
C ALA A 11 9.77 12.31 4.52
N ASP A 12 10.47 13.36 4.07
CA ASP A 12 9.93 14.71 3.89
C ASP A 12 8.97 14.73 2.69
N GLN A 13 7.68 14.82 2.96
CA GLN A 13 6.65 14.82 1.94
C GLN A 13 6.65 16.13 1.13
N THR A 14 7.04 17.24 1.74
CA THR A 14 7.14 18.53 1.05
C THR A 14 8.26 18.49 0.01
N LEU A 15 9.39 17.88 0.35
CA LEU A 15 10.48 17.64 -0.59
C LEU A 15 10.06 16.67 -1.72
N LEU A 16 9.29 15.62 -1.39
CA LEU A 16 8.73 14.71 -2.40
C LEU A 16 7.79 15.44 -3.35
N ALA A 17 6.93 16.34 -2.85
CA ALA A 17 6.03 17.15 -3.68
C ALA A 17 6.82 18.04 -4.66
N LYS A 18 7.98 18.60 -4.22
CA LYS A 18 8.89 19.36 -5.11
C LYS A 18 9.50 18.46 -6.20
N TYR A 19 9.95 17.24 -5.86
CA TYR A 19 10.46 16.30 -6.88
C TYR A 19 9.38 15.95 -7.89
N TYR A 20 8.17 15.65 -7.45
CA TYR A 20 7.05 15.37 -8.36
C TYR A 20 6.74 16.58 -9.24
N SER A 21 6.61 17.78 -8.67
CA SER A 21 6.28 18.99 -9.42
C SER A 21 7.36 19.43 -10.42
N LEU A 22 8.62 19.05 -10.17
CA LEU A 22 9.75 19.32 -11.05
C LEU A 22 9.78 18.42 -12.28
N ALA A 23 9.24 17.20 -12.17
CA ALA A 23 9.35 16.18 -13.20
C ALA A 23 8.36 16.43 -14.36
N ASP A 24 8.80 16.21 -15.60
CA ASP A 24 7.92 16.16 -16.77
C ASP A 24 7.12 14.85 -16.85
N VAL A 25 7.70 13.74 -16.33
CA VAL A 25 7.09 12.40 -16.31
C VAL A 25 7.52 11.65 -15.06
N PHE A 26 6.59 10.97 -14.43
CA PHE A 26 6.88 9.98 -13.39
C PHE A 26 6.83 8.57 -14.00
N THR A 27 7.83 7.73 -13.72
CA THR A 27 7.87 6.35 -14.19
C THR A 27 7.82 5.35 -13.04
N ILE A 28 6.98 4.31 -13.19
CA ILE A 28 6.88 3.21 -12.26
C ILE A 28 7.26 1.88 -12.95
N CYS A 29 8.36 1.26 -12.49
CA CYS A 29 8.89 0.03 -13.06
C CYS A 29 8.80 -1.17 -12.10
N SER A 30 7.96 -1.09 -11.08
CA SER A 30 7.79 -2.14 -10.07
C SER A 30 7.27 -3.44 -10.69
N LYS A 31 7.77 -4.58 -10.18
CA LYS A 31 7.35 -5.91 -10.62
C LYS A 31 5.89 -6.21 -10.27
N ARG A 32 5.38 -5.66 -9.17
CA ARG A 32 4.00 -5.79 -8.73
C ARG A 32 3.64 -4.70 -7.72
N GLU A 33 2.54 -4.05 -7.96
CA GLU A 33 1.95 -3.11 -7.02
C GLU A 33 0.44 -3.39 -6.91
N ASN A 34 -0.14 -3.02 -5.76
CA ASN A 34 -1.59 -3.06 -5.60
C ASN A 34 -2.23 -1.74 -6.05
N PHE A 35 -1.86 -0.65 -5.37
CA PHE A 35 -2.27 0.72 -5.71
C PHE A 35 -1.19 1.69 -5.25
N PRO A 36 -0.15 1.95 -6.06
CA PRO A 36 1.03 2.72 -5.64
C PRO A 36 0.68 4.20 -5.42
N THR A 37 0.80 4.65 -4.17
CA THR A 37 0.53 6.06 -3.81
C THR A 37 1.48 7.03 -4.48
N THR A 38 2.71 6.60 -4.81
CA THR A 38 3.67 7.43 -5.56
C THR A 38 3.16 7.87 -6.93
N CYS A 39 2.36 7.03 -7.61
CA CYS A 39 1.71 7.41 -8.87
C CYS A 39 0.60 8.44 -8.63
N VAL A 40 -0.12 8.32 -7.53
CA VAL A 40 -1.16 9.27 -7.13
C VAL A 40 -0.55 10.60 -6.72
N GLU A 41 0.51 10.57 -5.91
CA GLU A 41 1.28 11.74 -5.47
C GLU A 41 1.81 12.55 -6.67
N ALA A 42 2.41 11.86 -7.65
CA ALA A 42 2.91 12.50 -8.88
C ALA A 42 1.79 13.22 -9.64
N GLN A 43 0.65 12.56 -9.84
CA GLN A 43 -0.46 13.16 -10.58
C GLN A 43 -1.12 14.31 -9.81
N CYS A 44 -1.24 14.24 -8.49
CA CYS A 44 -1.71 15.36 -7.68
C CYS A 44 -0.77 16.56 -7.73
N CYS A 45 0.53 16.35 -7.99
CA CYS A 45 1.52 17.41 -8.26
C CYS A 45 1.55 17.86 -9.73
N GLY A 46 0.68 17.32 -10.60
CA GLY A 46 0.57 17.72 -12.01
C GLY A 46 1.40 16.88 -12.98
N THR A 47 2.09 15.84 -12.52
CA THR A 47 3.03 15.04 -13.30
C THR A 47 2.37 13.76 -13.82
N PRO A 48 2.34 13.54 -15.15
CA PRO A 48 1.78 12.34 -15.75
C PRO A 48 2.61 11.11 -15.40
N VAL A 49 1.95 9.95 -15.35
CA VAL A 49 2.56 8.67 -14.99
C VAL A 49 2.64 7.76 -16.20
N VAL A 50 3.78 7.08 -16.37
CA VAL A 50 3.97 5.96 -17.30
C VAL A 50 4.60 4.78 -16.54
N GLY A 51 4.48 3.57 -17.05
CA GLY A 51 5.10 2.44 -16.35
C GLY A 51 4.79 1.08 -16.92
N PHE A 52 5.10 0.05 -16.13
CA PHE A 52 4.70 -1.31 -16.47
C PHE A 52 3.29 -1.63 -15.94
N ASP A 53 2.48 -2.30 -16.77
CA ASP A 53 1.17 -2.84 -16.37
C ASP A 53 1.38 -4.05 -15.43
N THR A 54 1.54 -3.79 -14.15
CA THR A 54 1.84 -4.79 -13.13
C THR A 54 0.93 -4.64 -11.91
N GLY A 55 -0.03 -5.53 -11.77
CA GLY A 55 -1.02 -5.43 -10.69
C GLY A 55 -2.02 -4.31 -10.95
N GLY A 56 -2.20 -3.43 -9.98
CA GLY A 56 -3.10 -2.27 -10.07
C GLY A 56 -2.41 -0.97 -10.47
N THR A 57 -1.20 -1.01 -11.06
CA THR A 57 -0.47 0.21 -11.42
C THR A 57 -1.25 1.12 -12.37
N LYS A 58 -1.82 0.57 -13.43
CA LYS A 58 -2.57 1.35 -14.41
C LYS A 58 -3.88 1.96 -13.88
N GLU A 59 -4.43 1.37 -12.82
CA GLU A 59 -5.65 1.90 -12.18
C GLU A 59 -5.42 3.22 -11.45
N THR A 60 -4.17 3.56 -11.15
CA THR A 60 -3.82 4.85 -10.54
C THR A 60 -3.85 6.00 -11.52
N SER A 61 -3.93 5.74 -12.83
CA SER A 61 -3.82 6.78 -13.85
C SER A 61 -5.13 7.53 -14.07
N ILE A 62 -5.07 8.85 -13.93
CA ILE A 62 -6.15 9.79 -14.30
C ILE A 62 -6.16 10.05 -15.83
N VAL A 63 -5.03 9.82 -16.49
CA VAL A 63 -4.89 9.87 -17.95
C VAL A 63 -5.14 8.49 -18.56
N PRO A 64 -5.21 8.37 -19.90
CA PRO A 64 -5.50 7.09 -20.54
C PRO A 64 -4.60 5.93 -20.07
N GLN A 65 -5.19 4.74 -19.93
CA GLN A 65 -4.49 3.54 -19.44
C GLN A 65 -3.49 2.92 -20.43
N ASP A 66 -3.46 3.41 -21.68
CA ASP A 66 -2.47 3.05 -22.70
C ASP A 66 -1.06 3.57 -22.42
N ASP A 67 -0.88 4.33 -21.36
CA ASP A 67 0.40 4.79 -20.85
C ASP A 67 1.22 3.71 -20.12
N PHE A 68 0.66 2.52 -19.95
CA PHE A 68 1.30 1.38 -19.32
C PHE A 68 1.58 0.28 -20.34
N VAL A 69 2.82 -0.25 -20.30
CA VAL A 69 3.31 -1.28 -21.23
C VAL A 69 3.57 -2.61 -20.49
N CYS A 70 3.77 -3.69 -21.22
CA CYS A 70 4.10 -4.99 -20.63
C CYS A 70 5.38 -4.91 -19.78
N TYR A 71 5.43 -5.69 -18.70
CA TYR A 71 6.60 -5.74 -17.84
C TYR A 71 7.89 -6.10 -18.60
N GLY A 72 8.86 -5.23 -18.56
CA GLY A 72 10.15 -5.40 -19.23
C GLY A 72 10.23 -4.83 -20.65
N ASP A 73 9.14 -4.32 -21.20
CA ASP A 73 9.12 -3.63 -22.48
C ASP A 73 9.70 -2.21 -22.35
N ILE A 74 11.02 -2.13 -22.48
CA ILE A 74 11.75 -0.84 -22.39
C ILE A 74 11.54 0.01 -23.62
N ASP A 75 11.35 -0.59 -24.80
CA ASP A 75 11.15 0.15 -26.03
C ASP A 75 9.80 0.87 -26.00
N GLY A 76 8.75 0.14 -25.68
CA GLY A 76 7.43 0.74 -25.50
C GLY A 76 7.39 1.77 -24.37
N LEU A 77 8.10 1.53 -23.24
CA LEU A 77 8.18 2.50 -22.15
C LEU A 77 8.87 3.80 -22.58
N ALA A 78 9.96 3.73 -23.36
CA ALA A 78 10.65 4.90 -23.87
C ALA A 78 9.76 5.72 -24.81
N GLU A 79 8.97 5.06 -25.65
CA GLU A 79 7.99 5.73 -26.51
C GLU A 79 6.91 6.45 -25.68
N LYS A 80 6.38 5.81 -24.63
CA LYS A 80 5.40 6.45 -23.75
C LYS A 80 5.98 7.66 -23.00
N VAL A 81 7.23 7.60 -22.55
CA VAL A 81 7.92 8.75 -21.95
C VAL A 81 8.01 9.91 -22.95
N LYS A 82 8.47 9.66 -24.20
CA LYS A 82 8.58 10.68 -25.25
C LYS A 82 7.23 11.31 -25.59
N ASP A 83 6.18 10.51 -25.66
CA ASP A 83 4.82 10.99 -25.92
C ASP A 83 4.35 12.01 -24.87
N LYS A 84 4.74 11.83 -23.60
CA LYS A 84 4.41 12.76 -22.53
C LYS A 84 5.12 14.12 -22.66
N PHE A 85 6.32 14.16 -23.22
CA PHE A 85 7.03 15.43 -23.42
C PHE A 85 6.35 16.34 -24.45
N CYS A 86 5.60 15.76 -25.38
CA CYS A 86 4.92 16.46 -26.47
C CYS A 86 3.49 16.90 -26.12
N LYS A 87 2.92 16.43 -25.00
CA LYS A 87 1.53 16.68 -24.63
C LYS A 87 1.43 17.65 -23.45
N SER A 88 0.41 18.49 -23.45
CA SER A 88 0.06 19.32 -22.30
C SER A 88 -0.98 18.57 -21.45
N PHE A 89 -0.69 18.39 -20.17
CA PHE A 89 -1.59 17.72 -19.22
C PHE A 89 -2.31 18.75 -18.32
N LYS A 90 -2.95 19.73 -18.95
CA LYS A 90 -3.79 20.69 -18.22
C LYS A 90 -4.83 19.92 -17.39
N ASN A 91 -4.94 20.32 -16.12
CA ASN A 91 -5.92 19.79 -15.16
C ASN A 91 -5.68 18.34 -14.65
N ILE A 92 -4.49 17.75 -14.87
CA ILE A 92 -4.19 16.44 -14.27
C ILE A 92 -4.21 16.52 -12.73
N ALA A 93 -3.59 17.57 -12.16
CA ALA A 93 -3.56 17.78 -10.72
C ALA A 93 -4.97 17.91 -10.13
N GLU A 94 -5.80 18.76 -10.72
CA GLU A 94 -7.17 18.99 -10.26
C GLU A 94 -8.01 17.69 -10.27
N LYS A 95 -7.94 16.94 -11.37
CA LYS A 95 -8.64 15.65 -11.47
C LYS A 95 -8.13 14.63 -10.47
N ALA A 96 -6.81 14.51 -10.31
CA ALA A 96 -6.20 13.58 -9.38
C ALA A 96 -6.52 13.95 -7.92
N GLN A 97 -6.44 15.22 -7.55
CA GLN A 97 -6.78 15.70 -6.22
C GLN A 97 -8.26 15.44 -5.88
N LYS A 98 -9.17 15.67 -6.84
CA LYS A 98 -10.60 15.39 -6.64
C LYS A 98 -10.88 13.91 -6.40
N GLU A 99 -10.22 13.02 -7.15
CA GLU A 99 -10.42 11.56 -7.03
C GLU A 99 -9.70 10.96 -5.84
N TYR A 100 -8.47 11.41 -5.57
CA TYR A 100 -7.54 10.76 -4.65
C TYR A 100 -7.27 11.56 -3.37
N SER A 101 -8.09 12.54 -3.00
CA SER A 101 -7.95 13.20 -1.70
C SER A 101 -8.29 12.22 -0.57
N LYS A 102 -7.64 12.39 0.59
CA LYS A 102 -7.96 11.65 1.81
C LYS A 102 -9.41 11.86 2.25
N GLU A 103 -9.99 13.01 1.95
CA GLU A 103 -11.40 13.34 2.21
C GLU A 103 -12.33 12.48 1.34
N THR A 104 -12.06 12.37 0.03
CA THR A 104 -12.82 11.52 -0.90
C THR A 104 -12.74 10.05 -0.47
N MET A 105 -11.54 9.56 -0.15
CA MET A 105 -11.35 8.22 0.38
C MET A 105 -12.16 8.00 1.67
N THR A 106 -12.06 8.92 2.63
CA THR A 106 -12.76 8.79 3.92
C THR A 106 -14.28 8.78 3.74
N LYS A 107 -14.81 9.63 2.86
CA LYS A 107 -16.25 9.64 2.55
C LYS A 107 -16.72 8.28 2.05
N ARG A 108 -16.01 7.63 1.12
CA ARG A 108 -16.32 6.29 0.61
C ARG A 108 -16.27 5.22 1.72
N TYR A 109 -15.31 5.35 2.67
CA TYR A 109 -15.27 4.48 3.84
C TYR A 109 -16.46 4.71 4.76
N MET A 110 -16.83 5.96 5.05
CA MET A 110 -18.00 6.28 5.89
C MET A 110 -19.31 5.72 5.27
N GLU A 111 -19.49 5.84 3.96
CA GLU A 111 -20.60 5.22 3.25
C GLU A 111 -20.63 3.69 3.42
N THR A 112 -19.45 3.06 3.48
CA THR A 112 -19.32 1.62 3.72
C THR A 112 -19.60 1.25 5.17
N TYR A 113 -19.12 2.04 6.14
CA TYR A 113 -19.35 1.80 7.58
C TYR A 113 -20.82 1.94 7.96
N ASP A 114 -21.51 2.89 7.36
CA ASP A 114 -22.88 3.26 7.70
C ASP A 114 -23.95 2.38 7.02
N ARG A 115 -23.54 1.36 6.29
CA ARG A 115 -24.46 0.34 5.78
C ARG A 115 -25.19 -0.32 6.96
N GLY A 116 -26.50 -0.10 7.06
CA GLY A 116 -27.33 -0.57 8.18
C GLY A 116 -27.34 0.34 9.41
N GLY A 117 -26.95 1.61 9.25
CA GLY A 117 -27.01 2.67 10.27
C GLY A 117 -25.65 3.27 10.62
N ARG A 118 -25.65 4.57 10.97
CA ARG A 118 -24.45 5.32 11.33
C ARG A 118 -23.68 4.65 12.46
N LYS A 119 -22.34 4.54 12.31
CA LYS A 119 -21.42 4.02 13.31
C LYS A 119 -20.69 5.17 14.00
N GLU A 120 -20.86 5.29 15.31
CA GLU A 120 -20.30 6.40 16.08
C GLU A 120 -18.89 6.10 16.63
N ARG A 121 -18.64 4.83 17.00
CA ARG A 121 -17.40 4.40 17.64
C ARG A 121 -16.66 3.44 16.73
N ILE A 122 -15.59 3.91 16.08
CA ILE A 122 -14.85 3.15 15.08
C ILE A 122 -13.43 2.87 15.59
N LEU A 123 -13.05 1.61 15.60
CA LEU A 123 -11.70 1.18 15.94
C LEU A 123 -10.94 0.74 14.68
N LEU A 124 -9.83 1.41 14.40
CA LEU A 124 -8.91 1.09 13.31
C LEU A 124 -7.77 0.21 13.84
N ILE A 125 -7.45 -0.89 13.15
CA ILE A 125 -6.36 -1.81 13.53
C ILE A 125 -5.39 -1.95 12.37
N ASP A 126 -4.11 -1.64 12.59
CA ASP A 126 -3.06 -1.79 11.57
C ASP A 126 -1.72 -2.26 12.19
N VAL A 127 -0.79 -2.60 11.32
CA VAL A 127 0.60 -2.91 11.71
C VAL A 127 1.32 -1.69 12.26
N ASN A 128 1.13 -0.50 11.65
CA ASN A 128 1.78 0.74 12.02
C ASN A 128 0.78 1.91 12.13
N CYS A 129 1.24 3.02 12.75
CA CYS A 129 0.54 4.29 12.74
C CYS A 129 1.50 5.37 12.25
N LYS A 130 1.08 6.22 11.29
CA LYS A 130 1.87 7.31 10.67
C LYS A 130 3.10 6.87 9.86
N GLY A 131 3.80 5.83 10.27
CA GLY A 131 5.15 5.49 9.81
C GLY A 131 5.28 4.70 8.49
N SER A 132 4.20 4.27 7.87
CA SER A 132 4.17 3.51 6.60
C SER A 132 3.06 4.04 5.69
N SER A 133 3.01 3.57 4.43
CA SER A 133 1.90 3.95 3.53
C SER A 133 0.53 3.57 4.10
N THR A 134 0.39 2.36 4.64
CA THR A 134 -0.85 1.93 5.31
C THR A 134 -1.10 2.71 6.59
N GLY A 135 -0.08 2.91 7.43
CA GLY A 135 -0.19 3.68 8.67
C GLY A 135 -0.60 5.14 8.45
N LYS A 136 -0.20 5.76 7.34
CA LYS A 136 -0.68 7.10 6.94
C LYS A 136 -2.16 7.07 6.57
N ILE A 137 -2.59 6.09 5.76
CA ILE A 137 -4.01 5.91 5.40
C ILE A 137 -4.87 5.74 6.65
N VAL A 138 -4.44 4.91 7.59
CA VAL A 138 -5.15 4.68 8.86
C VAL A 138 -5.23 5.97 9.68
N TYR A 139 -4.14 6.73 9.73
CA TYR A 139 -4.12 7.99 10.47
C TYR A 139 -4.98 9.08 9.81
N ASP A 140 -4.99 9.17 8.49
CA ASP A 140 -5.87 10.09 7.75
C ASP A 140 -7.35 9.72 7.96
N LEU A 141 -7.69 8.44 7.95
CA LEU A 141 -9.04 7.98 8.30
C LEU A 141 -9.42 8.37 9.73
N TYR A 142 -8.52 8.14 10.69
CA TYR A 142 -8.75 8.50 12.09
C TYR A 142 -9.02 10.00 12.27
N THR A 143 -8.19 10.85 11.67
CA THR A 143 -8.34 12.30 11.78
C THR A 143 -9.62 12.80 11.13
N ASN A 144 -9.97 12.29 9.96
CA ASN A 144 -11.16 12.69 9.23
C ASN A 144 -12.45 12.16 9.89
N LEU A 145 -12.44 10.96 10.47
CA LEU A 145 -13.57 10.43 11.24
C LEU A 145 -13.85 11.29 12.48
N ARG A 146 -12.80 11.75 13.17
CA ARG A 146 -12.94 12.67 14.31
C ARG A 146 -13.46 14.03 13.87
N ALA A 147 -13.02 14.53 12.74
CA ALA A 147 -13.53 15.77 12.15
C ALA A 147 -15.02 15.66 11.76
N ASP A 148 -15.51 14.46 11.40
CA ASP A 148 -16.94 14.16 11.18
C ASP A 148 -17.74 14.00 12.49
N GLY A 149 -17.13 14.21 13.65
CA GLY A 149 -17.74 14.11 14.97
C GLY A 149 -17.86 12.69 15.52
N ARG A 150 -17.21 11.69 14.91
CA ARG A 150 -17.21 10.30 15.40
C ARG A 150 -16.10 10.08 16.45
N THR A 151 -16.31 9.14 17.32
CA THR A 151 -15.28 8.65 18.23
C THR A 151 -14.44 7.61 17.50
N ALA A 152 -13.23 7.97 17.07
CA ALA A 152 -12.31 7.05 16.42
C ALA A 152 -11.13 6.70 17.34
N ALA A 153 -10.59 5.50 17.18
CA ALA A 153 -9.37 5.04 17.85
C ALA A 153 -8.49 4.24 16.88
N ILE A 154 -7.16 4.28 17.11
CA ILE A 154 -6.19 3.45 16.41
C ILE A 154 -5.54 2.48 17.39
N CYS A 155 -5.51 1.19 17.04
CA CYS A 155 -4.66 0.18 17.67
C CYS A 155 -3.62 -0.29 16.66
N TYR A 156 -2.32 -0.17 16.99
CA TYR A 156 -1.25 -0.58 16.08
C TYR A 156 -0.21 -1.47 16.76
N GLY A 157 0.43 -2.31 15.95
CA GLY A 157 1.31 -3.36 16.45
C GLY A 157 2.78 -2.99 16.54
N ARG A 158 3.30 -2.13 15.65
CA ARG A 158 4.73 -1.88 15.46
C ARG A 158 5.03 -0.39 15.23
N GLY A 159 6.28 -0.01 15.47
CA GLY A 159 6.73 1.38 15.34
C GLY A 159 6.94 2.04 16.70
N GLU A 160 7.21 3.33 16.68
CA GLU A 160 7.40 4.13 17.88
C GLU A 160 6.08 4.30 18.64
N ASN A 161 6.19 4.58 19.95
CA ASN A 161 5.01 4.91 20.73
C ASN A 161 4.54 6.33 20.37
N ILE A 162 3.24 6.48 20.11
CA ILE A 162 2.63 7.76 19.75
C ILE A 162 1.73 8.17 20.92
N GLU A 163 2.05 9.30 21.53
CA GLU A 163 1.28 9.89 22.63
C GLU A 163 0.20 10.80 22.05
N GLU A 164 -0.93 10.21 21.70
CA GLU A 164 -2.09 10.89 21.13
C GLU A 164 -3.38 10.23 21.63
N GLU A 165 -4.42 11.03 21.79
CA GLU A 165 -5.71 10.56 22.28
C GLU A 165 -6.26 9.41 21.43
N ASN A 166 -6.67 8.30 22.05
CA ASN A 166 -7.20 7.11 21.39
C ASN A 166 -6.26 6.46 20.36
N VAL A 167 -4.95 6.72 20.43
CA VAL A 167 -3.93 6.03 19.65
C VAL A 167 -3.14 5.11 20.57
N TYR A 168 -3.23 3.79 20.35
CA TYR A 168 -2.72 2.80 21.27
C TYR A 168 -1.79 1.78 20.60
N LYS A 169 -0.52 1.75 21.01
CA LYS A 169 0.43 0.70 20.65
C LYS A 169 0.19 -0.52 21.53
N PHE A 170 -0.47 -1.53 20.99
CA PHE A 170 -0.70 -2.77 21.73
C PHE A 170 0.43 -3.79 21.56
N GLY A 171 1.17 -3.75 20.46
CA GLY A 171 2.24 -4.67 20.16
C GLY A 171 3.44 -4.49 21.10
N LEU A 172 4.05 -5.61 21.47
CA LEU A 172 5.26 -5.68 22.28
C LEU A 172 6.44 -6.04 21.38
N ASP A 173 7.45 -5.17 21.33
CA ASP A 173 8.56 -5.31 20.37
C ASP A 173 9.35 -6.62 20.60
N TRP A 174 9.56 -7.01 21.87
CA TRP A 174 10.22 -8.27 22.20
C TRP A 174 9.41 -9.48 21.71
N GLU A 175 8.06 -9.46 21.85
CA GLU A 175 7.18 -10.55 21.40
C GLU A 175 7.13 -10.62 19.88
N THR A 176 7.14 -9.47 19.20
CA THR A 176 7.26 -9.36 17.73
C THR A 176 8.54 -10.02 17.21
N ASN A 177 9.67 -9.80 17.90
CA ASN A 177 10.95 -10.42 17.54
C ASN A 177 10.94 -11.94 17.74
N ILE A 178 10.38 -12.41 18.85
CA ILE A 178 10.18 -13.85 19.10
C ILE A 178 9.27 -14.46 18.05
N HIS A 179 8.14 -13.82 17.75
CA HIS A 179 7.20 -14.26 16.71
C HIS A 179 7.90 -14.37 15.35
N ALA A 180 8.70 -13.39 14.98
CA ALA A 180 9.45 -13.42 13.73
C ALA A 180 10.47 -14.58 13.68
N GLY A 181 11.14 -14.85 14.79
CA GLY A 181 12.05 -16.00 14.93
C GLY A 181 11.32 -17.33 14.82
N LEU A 182 10.26 -17.50 15.59
CA LEU A 182 9.43 -18.72 15.57
C LEU A 182 8.80 -18.95 14.20
N SER A 183 8.34 -17.88 13.53
CA SER A 183 7.80 -18.00 12.16
C SER A 183 8.82 -18.52 11.17
N ARG A 184 10.09 -18.08 11.25
CA ARG A 184 11.17 -18.58 10.40
C ARG A 184 11.50 -20.04 10.65
N ILE A 185 11.49 -20.47 11.93
CA ILE A 185 11.83 -21.82 12.32
C ILE A 185 10.68 -22.80 12.01
N THR A 186 9.47 -22.45 12.42
CA THR A 186 8.31 -23.36 12.33
C THR A 186 7.57 -23.30 11.00
N GLY A 187 7.74 -22.22 10.24
CA GLY A 187 6.97 -21.93 9.02
C GLY A 187 5.57 -21.35 9.26
N TYR A 188 5.13 -21.23 10.51
CA TYR A 188 3.85 -20.60 10.83
C TYR A 188 3.98 -19.08 10.96
N ASN A 189 3.04 -18.34 10.40
CA ASN A 189 2.97 -16.87 10.47
C ASN A 189 1.57 -16.44 10.93
N GLY A 190 1.49 -15.47 11.86
CA GLY A 190 0.22 -15.02 12.42
C GLY A 190 -0.35 -15.93 13.53
N TYR A 191 0.48 -16.79 14.11
CA TYR A 191 0.09 -17.75 15.17
C TYR A 191 0.62 -17.41 16.56
N PHE A 192 1.58 -16.50 16.65
CA PHE A 192 2.24 -16.12 17.90
C PHE A 192 1.77 -14.72 18.34
N SER A 193 2.51 -14.03 19.24
CA SER A 193 2.13 -12.72 19.82
C SER A 193 0.88 -12.79 20.70
N TYR A 194 0.92 -13.70 21.66
CA TYR A 194 -0.19 -13.94 22.58
C TYR A 194 -0.49 -12.73 23.48
N PHE A 195 0.53 -12.15 24.12
CA PHE A 195 0.36 -11.02 25.04
C PHE A 195 -0.09 -9.75 24.32
N SER A 196 0.49 -9.45 23.17
CA SER A 196 0.07 -8.34 22.33
C SER A 196 -1.40 -8.47 21.91
N THR A 197 -1.82 -9.66 21.48
CA THR A 197 -3.22 -9.93 21.12
C THR A 197 -4.16 -9.77 22.32
N LYS A 198 -3.77 -10.22 23.51
CA LYS A 198 -4.56 -10.05 24.73
C LYS A 198 -4.71 -8.57 25.11
N ARG A 199 -3.65 -7.76 24.92
CA ARG A 199 -3.71 -6.30 25.12
C ARG A 199 -4.68 -5.64 24.14
N LEU A 200 -4.66 -6.03 22.86
CA LEU A 200 -5.60 -5.54 21.85
C LEU A 200 -7.05 -5.89 22.23
N ILE A 201 -7.32 -7.14 22.60
CA ILE A 201 -8.66 -7.58 23.02
C ILE A 201 -9.15 -6.77 24.22
N LYS A 202 -8.32 -6.54 25.23
CA LYS A 202 -8.69 -5.68 26.38
C LYS A 202 -9.00 -4.24 25.95
N TYR A 203 -8.27 -3.71 24.97
CA TYR A 203 -8.58 -2.39 24.45
C TYR A 203 -9.91 -2.37 23.70
N ILE A 204 -10.19 -3.39 22.88
CA ILE A 204 -11.49 -3.53 22.19
C ILE A 204 -12.64 -3.56 23.21
N GLU A 205 -12.50 -4.32 24.31
CA GLU A 205 -13.50 -4.36 25.38
C GLU A 205 -13.73 -3.00 26.03
N LYS A 206 -12.65 -2.29 26.37
CA LYS A 206 -12.73 -0.96 26.99
C LYS A 206 -13.31 0.09 26.04
N PHE A 207 -12.87 0.08 24.78
CA PHE A 207 -13.32 1.04 23.78
C PHE A 207 -14.75 0.79 23.32
N ASN A 208 -15.20 -0.47 23.33
CA ASN A 208 -16.54 -0.93 22.91
C ASN A 208 -16.96 -0.34 21.54
N PRO A 209 -16.31 -0.74 20.45
CA PRO A 209 -16.56 -0.17 19.12
C PRO A 209 -17.88 -0.67 18.52
N ASP A 210 -18.56 0.20 17.75
CA ASP A 210 -19.70 -0.16 16.91
C ASP A 210 -19.25 -0.85 15.62
N LEU A 211 -17.98 -0.61 15.23
CA LEU A 211 -17.34 -1.18 14.06
C LEU A 211 -15.83 -1.27 14.25
N ILE A 212 -15.25 -2.39 13.81
CA ILE A 212 -13.80 -2.53 13.70
C ILE A 212 -13.42 -2.48 12.22
N HIS A 213 -12.50 -1.57 11.88
CA HIS A 213 -11.85 -1.54 10.58
C HIS A 213 -10.43 -2.10 10.69
N ILE A 214 -10.21 -3.25 10.07
CA ILE A 214 -8.92 -3.93 10.05
C ILE A 214 -8.19 -3.58 8.76
N HIS A 215 -6.89 -3.29 8.86
CA HIS A 215 -5.99 -3.15 7.72
C HIS A 215 -5.03 -4.34 7.66
N GLU A 216 -3.74 -4.17 7.92
CA GLU A 216 -2.75 -5.23 7.81
C GLU A 216 -2.60 -6.02 9.13
N LEU A 217 -2.69 -7.35 9.07
CA LEU A 217 -2.44 -8.24 10.21
C LEU A 217 -1.19 -9.11 10.06
N HIS A 218 -0.42 -8.97 8.97
CA HIS A 218 0.89 -9.62 8.85
C HIS A 218 1.98 -8.84 9.60
N ALA A 219 3.24 -9.32 9.59
CA ALA A 219 4.39 -8.71 10.24
C ALA A 219 4.56 -8.98 11.75
N TYR A 220 4.11 -10.14 12.22
CA TYR A 220 4.52 -10.78 13.48
C TYR A 220 4.06 -10.11 14.78
N PHE A 221 3.04 -9.29 14.78
CA PHE A 221 2.63 -8.51 15.96
C PHE A 221 1.31 -8.97 16.60
N VAL A 222 0.59 -9.89 15.96
CA VAL A 222 -0.73 -10.36 16.41
C VAL A 222 -0.90 -11.85 16.14
N ASN A 223 -1.66 -12.53 16.99
CA ASN A 223 -2.19 -13.85 16.73
C ASN A 223 -3.58 -13.71 16.11
N ILE A 224 -3.70 -14.07 14.84
CA ILE A 224 -4.89 -13.81 14.03
C ILE A 224 -6.09 -14.60 14.55
N LYS A 225 -5.91 -15.87 14.86
CA LYS A 225 -7.02 -16.76 15.23
C LYS A 225 -7.78 -16.26 16.47
N PRO A 226 -7.17 -16.08 17.66
CA PRO A 226 -7.90 -15.65 18.84
C PRO A 226 -8.49 -14.24 18.71
N LEU A 227 -7.84 -13.34 17.96
CA LEU A 227 -8.41 -12.02 17.67
C LEU A 227 -9.73 -12.13 16.90
N ILE A 228 -9.72 -12.87 15.79
CA ILE A 228 -10.92 -13.00 14.95
C ILE A 228 -12.02 -13.79 15.65
N GLU A 229 -11.68 -14.87 16.39
CA GLU A 229 -12.64 -15.61 17.18
C GLU A 229 -13.32 -14.73 18.24
N TYR A 230 -12.59 -13.85 18.90
CA TYR A 230 -13.13 -12.88 19.84
C TYR A 230 -14.09 -11.89 19.17
N ILE A 231 -13.68 -11.27 18.04
CA ILE A 231 -14.51 -10.31 17.30
C ILE A 231 -15.82 -10.97 16.83
N LYS A 232 -15.73 -12.21 16.33
CA LYS A 232 -16.90 -13.03 15.94
C LYS A 232 -17.84 -13.31 17.11
N ALA A 233 -17.29 -13.72 18.25
CA ALA A 233 -18.08 -14.03 19.45
C ALA A 233 -18.84 -12.81 19.99
N LYS A 234 -18.28 -11.61 19.80
CA LYS A 234 -18.92 -10.33 20.17
C LYS A 234 -19.85 -9.78 19.10
N ASN A 235 -19.95 -10.41 17.93
CA ASN A 235 -20.74 -9.96 16.78
C ASN A 235 -20.44 -8.50 16.37
N ILE A 236 -19.19 -8.04 16.52
CA ILE A 236 -18.80 -6.70 16.13
C ILE A 236 -18.71 -6.62 14.60
N PRO A 237 -19.38 -5.68 13.94
CA PRO A 237 -19.26 -5.47 12.51
C PRO A 237 -17.82 -5.18 12.10
N VAL A 238 -17.38 -5.74 10.95
CA VAL A 238 -16.02 -5.56 10.46
C VAL A 238 -16.02 -5.11 9.01
N VAL A 239 -15.23 -4.08 8.74
CA VAL A 239 -14.68 -3.73 7.44
C VAL A 239 -13.22 -4.10 7.45
N TRP A 240 -12.72 -4.75 6.40
CA TRP A 240 -11.33 -5.19 6.33
C TRP A 240 -10.70 -4.76 4.99
N THR A 241 -9.79 -3.80 5.07
CA THR A 241 -9.04 -3.37 3.89
C THR A 241 -7.85 -4.29 3.65
N PHE A 242 -7.84 -4.95 2.52
CA PHE A 242 -6.72 -5.76 2.05
C PHE A 242 -5.76 -4.88 1.26
N HIS A 243 -4.60 -4.58 1.83
CA HIS A 243 -3.53 -3.89 1.10
C HIS A 243 -2.61 -4.86 0.38
N CYS A 244 -2.74 -6.16 0.65
CA CYS A 244 -1.95 -7.23 0.06
C CYS A 244 -2.75 -8.54 0.00
N GLU A 245 -2.13 -9.61 -0.51
CA GLU A 245 -2.76 -10.90 -0.72
C GLU A 245 -2.68 -11.86 0.49
N TYR A 246 -2.16 -11.41 1.62
CA TYR A 246 -1.84 -12.26 2.76
C TYR A 246 -3.05 -13.00 3.33
N MET A 247 -4.23 -12.37 3.40
CA MET A 247 -5.38 -12.95 4.12
C MET A 247 -6.08 -14.07 3.37
N TYR A 248 -5.93 -14.17 2.06
CA TYR A 248 -6.52 -15.23 1.26
C TYR A 248 -5.50 -16.20 0.64
N THR A 249 -4.23 -16.05 0.96
CA THR A 249 -3.14 -16.98 0.60
C THR A 249 -2.66 -17.76 1.80
N GLY A 250 -1.78 -18.75 1.60
CA GLY A 250 -1.12 -19.44 2.71
C GLY A 250 -0.28 -18.46 3.56
N LYS A 251 0.59 -17.67 2.90
CA LYS A 251 1.45 -16.70 3.61
C LYS A 251 1.81 -15.46 2.80
N CYS A 252 1.60 -15.47 1.47
CA CYS A 252 2.17 -14.45 0.59
C CYS A 252 1.48 -13.09 0.74
N GLY A 253 2.28 -12.03 0.88
CA GLY A 253 1.79 -10.66 0.68
C GLY A 253 1.57 -10.36 -0.81
N HIS A 254 2.41 -10.95 -1.69
CA HIS A 254 2.26 -10.93 -3.14
C HIS A 254 2.48 -12.34 -3.68
N ALA A 255 1.45 -12.91 -4.28
CA ALA A 255 1.51 -14.26 -4.85
C ALA A 255 2.12 -14.28 -6.26
N TYR A 256 2.34 -13.11 -6.88
CA TYR A 256 2.84 -12.95 -8.24
C TYR A 256 2.08 -13.85 -9.23
N GLU A 257 2.77 -14.76 -9.91
CA GLU A 257 2.17 -15.68 -10.88
C GLU A 257 1.59 -16.95 -10.24
N CYS A 258 1.79 -17.15 -8.93
CA CYS A 258 1.24 -18.29 -8.22
C CYS A 258 -0.29 -18.18 -8.11
N LYS A 259 -0.99 -19.24 -8.51
CA LYS A 259 -2.46 -19.36 -8.46
C LYS A 259 -2.96 -20.39 -7.44
N ASN A 260 -2.07 -20.98 -6.64
CA ASN A 260 -2.43 -22.03 -5.66
C ASN A 260 -3.56 -21.58 -4.72
N TYR A 261 -3.57 -20.29 -4.31
CA TYR A 261 -4.59 -19.74 -3.40
C TYR A 261 -6.03 -19.85 -3.96
N GLN A 262 -6.20 -20.07 -5.25
CA GLN A 262 -7.53 -20.25 -5.86
C GLN A 262 -8.17 -21.60 -5.47
N HIS A 263 -7.35 -22.58 -5.14
CA HIS A 263 -7.80 -23.92 -4.77
C HIS A 263 -7.28 -24.30 -3.37
N GLU A 264 -5.99 -24.50 -3.23
CA GLU A 264 -5.32 -24.87 -1.99
C GLU A 264 -3.85 -24.44 -2.04
N CYS A 265 -3.37 -23.71 -1.01
CA CYS A 265 -1.94 -23.47 -0.85
C CYS A 265 -1.26 -24.74 -0.29
N GLY A 266 0.00 -24.91 -0.63
CA GLY A 266 0.87 -26.04 -0.30
C GLY A 266 1.93 -26.17 -1.39
N ASP A 267 2.98 -26.95 -1.14
CA ASP A 267 4.12 -27.13 -2.08
C ASP A 267 4.59 -25.77 -2.64
N CYS A 268 4.82 -24.82 -1.71
CA CYS A 268 4.92 -23.41 -2.01
C CYS A 268 6.23 -23.06 -2.74
N PRO A 269 6.19 -22.53 -3.98
CA PRO A 269 7.41 -22.15 -4.71
C PRO A 269 8.17 -21.00 -4.04
N ALA A 270 7.51 -20.25 -3.15
CA ALA A 270 8.03 -19.08 -2.48
C ALA A 270 8.22 -19.28 -0.95
N VAL A 271 8.51 -20.51 -0.49
CA VAL A 271 8.72 -20.80 0.95
C VAL A 271 9.77 -19.88 1.56
N LYS A 272 10.87 -19.63 0.85
CA LYS A 272 11.97 -18.77 1.29
C LYS A 272 11.68 -17.26 1.09
N GLY A 273 10.58 -16.89 0.40
CA GLY A 273 10.14 -15.51 0.25
C GLY A 273 9.47 -14.98 1.52
N TYR A 274 9.20 -13.65 1.55
CA TYR A 274 8.56 -13.02 2.71
C TYR A 274 7.06 -13.36 2.81
N PRO A 275 6.56 -13.70 4.02
CA PRO A 275 7.24 -14.03 5.28
C PRO A 275 8.08 -15.31 5.15
N LYS A 276 9.39 -15.24 5.50
CA LYS A 276 10.35 -16.31 5.25
C LYS A 276 10.16 -17.50 6.19
N SER A 277 10.17 -18.74 5.65
CA SER A 277 10.41 -19.97 6.40
C SER A 277 11.76 -20.57 6.00
N LEU A 278 12.49 -21.12 6.98
CA LEU A 278 13.82 -21.71 6.75
C LEU A 278 13.73 -23.17 6.32
N TRP A 279 12.83 -23.94 6.95
CA TRP A 279 12.79 -25.41 6.80
C TRP A 279 11.41 -25.95 6.41
N PHE A 280 10.33 -25.41 6.98
CA PHE A 280 9.01 -26.05 6.85
C PHE A 280 8.09 -25.24 5.96
N ASP A 281 7.41 -25.91 5.03
CA ASP A 281 6.26 -25.36 4.34
C ASP A 281 4.99 -25.64 5.14
N LYS A 282 4.44 -24.59 5.76
CA LYS A 282 3.17 -24.62 6.48
C LYS A 282 2.07 -23.83 5.77
N THR A 283 2.27 -23.55 4.47
CA THR A 283 1.32 -22.72 3.72
C THR A 283 -0.05 -23.37 3.57
N ARG A 284 -0.13 -24.70 3.48
CA ARG A 284 -1.41 -25.44 3.46
C ARG A 284 -2.16 -25.25 4.78
N GLN A 285 -1.52 -25.49 5.92
CA GLN A 285 -2.15 -25.36 7.23
C GLN A 285 -2.60 -23.93 7.52
N MET A 286 -1.78 -22.92 7.13
CA MET A 286 -2.14 -21.51 7.28
C MET A 286 -3.29 -21.11 6.35
N PHE A 287 -3.34 -21.64 5.14
CA PHE A 287 -4.45 -21.42 4.20
C PHE A 287 -5.75 -22.01 4.77
N GLU A 288 -5.75 -23.27 5.21
CA GLU A 288 -6.90 -23.95 5.80
C GLU A 288 -7.38 -23.22 7.06
N MET A 289 -6.47 -22.80 7.94
CA MET A 289 -6.85 -22.02 9.12
C MET A 289 -7.60 -20.74 8.72
N LYS A 290 -7.08 -19.97 7.75
CA LYS A 290 -7.73 -18.72 7.29
C LYS A 290 -9.07 -19.02 6.61
N LYS A 291 -9.15 -20.05 5.78
CA LYS A 291 -10.38 -20.50 5.11
C LYS A 291 -11.46 -20.88 6.13
N ASN A 292 -11.11 -21.65 7.15
CA ASN A 292 -12.04 -22.05 8.21
C ASN A 292 -12.47 -20.86 9.08
N LEU A 293 -11.54 -19.94 9.36
CA LEU A 293 -11.77 -18.79 10.20
C LEU A 293 -12.65 -17.73 9.51
N LEU A 294 -12.41 -17.46 8.23
CA LEU A 294 -13.00 -16.36 7.48
C LEU A 294 -14.12 -16.78 6.52
N GLY A 295 -14.11 -18.02 6.03
CA GLY A 295 -15.00 -18.46 4.94
C GLY A 295 -16.48 -18.21 5.21
N ASN A 296 -16.98 -18.59 6.37
CA ASN A 296 -18.39 -18.44 6.76
C ASN A 296 -18.67 -17.18 7.61
N TRP A 297 -17.67 -16.36 7.89
CA TRP A 297 -17.85 -15.13 8.67
C TRP A 297 -18.32 -13.99 7.78
N LYS A 298 -19.32 -13.21 8.20
CA LYS A 298 -19.84 -12.07 7.46
C LYS A 298 -19.04 -10.82 7.80
N PHE A 299 -18.35 -10.25 6.82
CA PHE A 299 -17.65 -8.95 6.90
C PHE A 299 -17.49 -8.38 5.50
N THR A 300 -17.27 -7.07 5.40
CA THR A 300 -17.02 -6.38 4.13
C THR A 300 -15.51 -6.29 3.87
N ILE A 301 -15.08 -6.69 2.67
CA ILE A 301 -13.71 -6.53 2.21
C ILE A 301 -13.62 -5.24 1.41
N VAL A 302 -12.62 -4.42 1.71
CA VAL A 302 -12.24 -3.28 0.87
C VAL A 302 -10.91 -3.58 0.20
N THR A 303 -10.77 -3.22 -1.07
CA THR A 303 -9.51 -3.29 -1.81
C THR A 303 -9.19 -1.94 -2.44
N PRO A 304 -7.92 -1.51 -2.49
CA PRO A 304 -7.55 -0.23 -3.09
C PRO A 304 -7.53 -0.26 -4.63
N SER A 305 -7.75 -1.43 -5.24
CA SER A 305 -7.78 -1.59 -6.70
C SER A 305 -8.78 -2.66 -7.13
N HIS A 306 -9.30 -2.54 -8.34
CA HIS A 306 -10.08 -3.58 -9.00
C HIS A 306 -9.24 -4.84 -9.22
N TRP A 307 -7.96 -4.67 -9.57
CA TRP A 307 -7.03 -5.80 -9.71
C TRP A 307 -7.01 -6.70 -8.46
N LEU A 308 -6.89 -6.11 -7.26
CA LEU A 308 -6.90 -6.92 -6.03
C LEU A 308 -8.29 -7.47 -5.73
N ALA A 309 -9.35 -6.71 -6.00
CA ALA A 309 -10.73 -7.20 -5.86
C ALA A 309 -10.96 -8.46 -6.71
N ASP A 310 -10.51 -8.45 -7.95
CA ASP A 310 -10.68 -9.59 -8.86
C ASP A 310 -9.85 -10.82 -8.39
N ARG A 311 -8.68 -10.60 -7.82
CA ARG A 311 -7.91 -11.67 -7.18
C ARG A 311 -8.62 -12.25 -5.96
N VAL A 312 -9.20 -11.43 -5.09
CA VAL A 312 -10.03 -11.89 -3.96
C VAL A 312 -11.22 -12.72 -4.44
N LYS A 313 -11.90 -12.29 -5.51
CA LYS A 313 -13.03 -13.03 -6.12
C LYS A 313 -12.64 -14.41 -6.67
N THR A 314 -11.36 -14.67 -6.94
CA THR A 314 -10.89 -16.01 -7.35
C THR A 314 -10.44 -16.89 -6.17
N SER A 315 -10.51 -16.39 -4.93
CA SER A 315 -10.11 -17.09 -3.70
C SER A 315 -11.30 -17.71 -2.96
N PHE A 316 -11.04 -18.34 -1.81
CA PHE A 316 -12.10 -18.83 -0.92
C PHE A 316 -12.99 -17.70 -0.33
N LEU A 317 -12.63 -16.43 -0.53
CA LEU A 317 -13.41 -15.25 -0.13
C LEU A 317 -14.33 -14.71 -1.24
N LYS A 318 -14.48 -15.41 -2.36
CA LYS A 318 -15.23 -14.97 -3.54
C LYS A 318 -16.68 -14.52 -3.29
N ASN A 319 -17.31 -15.05 -2.23
CA ASN A 319 -18.71 -14.76 -1.89
C ASN A 319 -18.84 -13.62 -0.86
N LYS A 320 -17.76 -12.89 -0.54
CA LYS A 320 -17.81 -11.74 0.36
C LYS A 320 -18.33 -10.50 -0.35
N ASP A 321 -18.86 -9.56 0.44
CA ASP A 321 -19.09 -8.20 -0.02
C ASP A 321 -17.75 -7.52 -0.23
N ILE A 322 -17.44 -7.18 -1.49
CA ILE A 322 -16.14 -6.59 -1.89
C ILE A 322 -16.40 -5.20 -2.47
N VAL A 323 -15.79 -4.19 -1.87
CA VAL A 323 -15.88 -2.79 -2.28
C VAL A 323 -14.49 -2.31 -2.71
N VAL A 324 -14.41 -1.55 -3.80
CA VAL A 324 -13.15 -0.91 -4.20
C VAL A 324 -13.16 0.53 -3.71
N ILE A 325 -12.15 0.88 -2.90
CA ILE A 325 -11.92 2.25 -2.42
C ILE A 325 -10.45 2.56 -2.64
N HIS A 326 -10.14 3.43 -3.59
CA HIS A 326 -8.78 3.86 -3.87
C HIS A 326 -8.14 4.55 -2.68
N ASN A 327 -6.85 4.35 -2.50
CA ASN A 327 -6.09 5.04 -1.46
C ASN A 327 -6.09 6.54 -1.72
N GLY A 328 -6.35 7.32 -0.68
CA GLY A 328 -6.25 8.78 -0.70
C GLY A 328 -4.91 9.26 -0.16
N ILE A 329 -4.58 10.49 -0.51
CA ILE A 329 -3.39 11.20 -0.02
C ILE A 329 -3.75 12.60 0.46
N ASP A 330 -2.83 13.24 1.19
CA ASP A 330 -2.99 14.64 1.61
C ASP A 330 -2.70 15.58 0.44
N THR A 331 -3.75 16.11 -0.16
CA THR A 331 -3.66 17.05 -1.29
C THR A 331 -3.22 18.46 -0.89
N ASN A 332 -3.16 18.78 0.41
CA ASN A 332 -2.53 20.00 0.89
C ASN A 332 -0.99 19.91 0.86
N VAL A 333 -0.44 18.70 0.83
CA VAL A 333 0.98 18.45 0.68
C VAL A 333 1.33 18.16 -0.78
N PHE A 334 0.57 17.25 -1.41
CA PHE A 334 0.81 16.84 -2.80
C PHE A 334 -0.07 17.67 -3.74
N HIS A 335 0.46 18.82 -4.16
CA HIS A 335 -0.10 19.72 -5.17
C HIS A 335 1.03 20.36 -5.97
N PRO A 336 0.76 20.98 -7.12
CA PRO A 336 1.77 21.67 -7.90
C PRO A 336 2.45 22.76 -7.07
N VAL A 337 3.78 22.69 -6.95
CA VAL A 337 4.62 23.66 -6.24
C VAL A 337 5.76 24.14 -7.14
N ASP A 338 6.24 25.37 -6.92
CA ASP A 338 7.47 25.81 -7.57
C ASP A 338 8.68 25.05 -7.02
N ALA A 339 9.41 24.42 -7.91
CA ALA A 339 10.60 23.63 -7.61
C ALA A 339 11.82 24.05 -8.46
N SER A 340 11.78 25.27 -9.03
CA SER A 340 12.84 25.79 -9.89
C SER A 340 14.22 25.84 -9.20
N ASP A 341 14.24 26.15 -7.91
CA ASP A 341 15.47 26.16 -7.11
C ASP A 341 16.07 24.75 -6.94
N LEU A 342 15.25 23.73 -6.80
CA LEU A 342 15.67 22.35 -6.67
C LEU A 342 16.40 21.84 -7.93
N LYS A 343 15.99 22.28 -9.12
CA LYS A 343 16.68 21.95 -10.38
C LYS A 343 18.12 22.45 -10.40
N LYS A 344 18.34 23.67 -9.87
CA LYS A 344 19.68 24.25 -9.75
C LYS A 344 20.53 23.54 -8.70
N GLU A 345 19.94 23.28 -7.53
CA GLU A 345 20.60 22.58 -6.42
C GLU A 345 21.10 21.19 -6.84
N LEU A 346 20.28 20.45 -7.55
CA LEU A 346 20.60 19.11 -8.08
C LEU A 346 21.50 19.15 -9.32
N LYS A 347 21.90 20.36 -9.81
CA LYS A 347 22.71 20.56 -11.01
C LYS A 347 22.15 19.85 -12.25
N ILE A 348 20.84 19.80 -12.37
CA ILE A 348 20.16 19.24 -13.53
C ILE A 348 20.27 20.23 -14.68
N PRO A 349 20.65 19.82 -15.90
CA PRO A 349 20.71 20.70 -17.05
C PRO A 349 19.40 21.48 -17.29
N GLY A 350 19.51 22.77 -17.56
CA GLY A 350 18.35 23.69 -17.57
C GLY A 350 17.29 23.37 -18.61
N ASP A 351 17.69 22.89 -19.77
CA ASP A 351 16.87 22.65 -20.96
C ASP A 351 16.39 21.20 -21.13
N CYS A 352 16.87 20.26 -20.25
CA CYS A 352 16.49 18.85 -20.37
C CYS A 352 15.09 18.57 -19.79
N LYS A 353 14.44 17.54 -20.34
CA LYS A 353 13.25 16.91 -19.79
C LYS A 353 13.62 16.03 -18.61
N LEU A 354 12.78 15.96 -17.60
CA LEU A 354 13.04 15.22 -16.38
C LEU A 354 12.09 14.05 -16.19
N VAL A 355 12.66 12.85 -16.01
CA VAL A 355 11.94 11.62 -15.66
C VAL A 355 12.25 11.27 -14.21
N LEU A 356 11.23 11.12 -13.39
CA LEU A 356 11.33 10.80 -11.97
C LEU A 356 10.88 9.37 -11.68
N ALA A 357 11.61 8.67 -10.80
CA ALA A 357 11.17 7.43 -10.17
C ALA A 357 11.40 7.50 -8.65
N VAL A 358 10.40 7.11 -7.86
CA VAL A 358 10.46 7.17 -6.39
C VAL A 358 10.05 5.82 -5.80
N ALA A 359 10.89 5.24 -4.93
CA ALA A 359 10.54 4.08 -4.12
C ALA A 359 11.39 4.00 -2.85
N PRO A 360 10.88 3.42 -1.74
CA PRO A 360 11.64 3.32 -0.48
C PRO A 360 12.99 2.61 -0.61
N ASN A 361 13.08 1.60 -1.49
CA ASN A 361 14.29 0.87 -1.86
C ASN A 361 14.26 0.71 -3.38
N ILE A 362 14.65 1.77 -4.08
CA ILE A 362 14.48 1.89 -5.54
C ILE A 362 15.22 0.79 -6.30
N MET A 363 16.39 0.37 -5.82
CA MET A 363 17.23 -0.63 -6.48
C MET A 363 16.80 -2.08 -6.19
N SER A 364 15.84 -2.31 -5.30
CA SER A 364 15.32 -3.66 -5.08
C SER A 364 14.68 -4.23 -6.35
N GLU A 365 14.78 -5.56 -6.53
CA GLU A 365 14.17 -6.26 -7.69
C GLU A 365 12.67 -5.99 -7.81
N SER A 366 11.98 -5.87 -6.67
CA SER A 366 10.54 -5.62 -6.63
C SER A 366 10.15 -4.21 -7.09
N LYS A 367 11.03 -3.20 -6.89
CA LYS A 367 10.76 -1.79 -7.24
C LYS A 367 11.30 -1.37 -8.60
N GLY A 368 12.17 -2.20 -9.19
CA GLY A 368 12.51 -2.11 -10.60
C GLY A 368 13.44 -0.96 -11.01
N GLY A 369 14.25 -0.41 -10.09
CA GLY A 369 15.21 0.65 -10.42
C GLY A 369 16.18 0.28 -11.55
N LYS A 370 16.54 -1.01 -11.68
CA LYS A 370 17.32 -1.50 -12.82
C LYS A 370 16.66 -1.24 -14.18
N TRP A 371 15.34 -1.22 -14.23
CA TRP A 371 14.61 -0.90 -15.45
C TRP A 371 14.63 0.60 -15.76
N VAL A 372 14.58 1.43 -14.70
CA VAL A 372 14.75 2.89 -14.86
C VAL A 372 16.13 3.20 -15.39
N LEU A 373 17.20 2.54 -14.89
CA LEU A 373 18.57 2.72 -15.42
C LEU A 373 18.70 2.23 -16.87
N LYS A 374 18.06 1.12 -17.24
CA LYS A 374 18.02 0.67 -18.64
C LYS A 374 17.29 1.67 -19.54
N LEU A 375 16.22 2.28 -19.04
CA LEU A 375 15.48 3.34 -19.76
C LEU A 375 16.37 4.57 -19.94
N ALA A 376 17.11 4.98 -18.88
CA ALA A 376 18.08 6.09 -18.98
C ALA A 376 19.16 5.82 -20.00
N GLU A 377 19.75 4.62 -20.02
CA GLU A 377 20.75 4.22 -21.03
C GLU A 377 20.17 4.24 -22.45
N LYS A 378 18.92 3.76 -22.63
CA LYS A 378 18.26 3.78 -23.94
C LYS A 378 18.02 5.21 -24.44
N MET A 379 17.75 6.14 -23.53
CA MET A 379 17.44 7.53 -23.84
C MET A 379 18.67 8.47 -23.72
N LYS A 380 19.88 7.95 -23.61
CA LYS A 380 21.10 8.75 -23.38
C LYS A 380 21.44 9.78 -24.46
N ASN A 381 20.95 9.58 -25.67
CA ASN A 381 21.14 10.51 -26.80
C ASN A 381 19.99 11.53 -26.92
N GLU A 382 19.00 11.45 -26.04
CA GLU A 382 17.91 12.39 -25.94
C GLU A 382 18.24 13.47 -24.90
N ASN A 383 17.60 14.64 -25.00
CA ASN A 383 17.76 15.69 -23.98
C ASN A 383 16.91 15.39 -22.74
N VAL A 384 17.19 14.27 -22.05
CA VAL A 384 16.43 13.74 -20.92
C VAL A 384 17.35 13.42 -19.76
N PHE A 385 16.95 13.83 -18.56
CA PHE A 385 17.65 13.54 -17.32
C PHE A 385 16.75 12.71 -16.36
N PHE A 386 17.34 11.73 -15.70
CA PHE A 386 16.61 10.84 -14.80
C PHE A 386 16.95 11.12 -13.33
N VAL A 387 15.95 11.19 -12.48
CA VAL A 387 16.09 11.31 -11.03
C VAL A 387 15.46 10.09 -10.36
N LEU A 388 16.27 9.32 -9.64
CA LEU A 388 15.79 8.19 -8.86
C LEU A 388 15.89 8.57 -7.37
N VAL A 389 14.78 8.46 -6.64
CA VAL A 389 14.73 8.77 -5.20
C VAL A 389 14.46 7.49 -4.41
N GLY A 390 15.37 7.10 -3.52
CA GLY A 390 15.23 5.90 -2.69
C GLY A 390 16.54 5.38 -2.13
N ALA A 391 16.45 4.39 -1.23
CA ALA A 391 17.64 3.69 -0.75
C ALA A 391 18.23 2.81 -1.88
N LEU A 392 19.56 2.79 -1.95
CA LEU A 392 20.35 1.93 -2.84
C LEU A 392 20.37 0.48 -2.37
#